data_10bfad758d306ad62324dbeb95ff3a2b
#
_entry.id   10bfad758d306ad62324dbeb95ff3a2b
#
_cell.length_a   1.000
_cell.length_b   1.000
_cell.length_c   1.000
_cell.angle_alpha   90.00
_cell.angle_beta   90.00
_cell.angle_gamma   90.00
#
_symmetry.space_group_name_H-M   'P 1'
#
loop_
_entity.id
_entity.type
_entity.pdbx_description
1 polymer ?
#
loop_
_entity_poly.entity_id
_entity_poly.type
_entity_poly.pdbx_seq_one_letter_code
_entity_poly.pdbx_strand_id
1 'polypeptide(L)'
;MNPLQQIEQTYNFQYPKLYHRLYEDGMLDVRWQKEIWWEEVFPELKKNPPLLLFRDQFMALDDAEEIVNLIEDYKSQRGIKAEYLLVPFASECEGEVCFFYDREKPEQPPVIVKDWYDFDAAEIIADNLQNFIFYGLLELVHTIYPNTPILLGDFYENIANIYRTHHPYLSEEQAQVIKEIYNRKLKNFPCSANKEENRRSSYLIAKHRSDYTALLSDEEYFDLLNKYNPISTPEDDREFFIS
;
A
#
# COMPACT_ATOMS: atom_id res chain seq x y z
N MET A 1 21.17 -17.04 6.20
CA MET A 1 19.80 -16.61 6.58
C MET A 1 19.63 -15.22 6.02
N ASN A 2 18.55 -14.95 5.30
CA ASN A 2 18.33 -13.62 4.79
C ASN A 2 17.78 -12.68 5.90
N PRO A 3 17.82 -11.36 5.72
CA PRO A 3 17.36 -10.40 6.75
C PRO A 3 15.92 -10.65 7.22
N LEU A 4 14.98 -10.97 6.31
CA LEU A 4 13.59 -11.23 6.67
C LEU A 4 13.47 -12.44 7.62
N GLN A 5 14.21 -13.54 7.34
CA GLN A 5 14.22 -14.73 8.20
C GLN A 5 14.78 -14.44 9.59
N GLN A 6 15.72 -13.49 9.72
CA GLN A 6 16.24 -13.09 11.04
C GLN A 6 15.16 -12.35 11.85
N ILE A 7 14.42 -11.44 11.21
CA ILE A 7 13.30 -10.73 11.84
C ILE A 7 12.21 -11.72 12.27
N GLU A 8 11.81 -12.67 11.38
CA GLU A 8 10.83 -13.71 11.69
C GLU A 8 11.21 -14.51 12.95
N GLN A 9 12.48 -14.94 13.04
CA GLN A 9 12.96 -15.68 14.20
C GLN A 9 13.01 -14.84 15.47
N THR A 10 13.46 -13.58 15.36
CA THR A 10 13.58 -12.68 16.51
C THR A 10 12.22 -12.39 17.15
N TYR A 11 11.19 -12.19 16.32
CA TYR A 11 9.86 -11.79 16.78
C TYR A 11 8.82 -12.91 16.78
N ASN A 12 9.22 -14.13 16.38
CA ASN A 12 8.37 -15.33 16.34
C ASN A 12 7.08 -15.14 15.53
N PHE A 13 7.22 -14.79 14.26
CA PHE A 13 6.16 -14.72 13.27
C PHE A 13 6.66 -15.21 11.91
N GLN A 14 5.82 -15.21 10.88
CA GLN A 14 6.20 -15.51 9.51
C GLN A 14 5.62 -14.45 8.57
N TYR A 15 6.46 -13.91 7.70
CA TYR A 15 5.99 -13.08 6.60
C TYR A 15 5.11 -13.88 5.63
N PRO A 16 4.11 -13.25 4.98
CA PRO A 16 3.41 -13.89 3.88
C PRO A 16 4.39 -14.38 2.80
N LYS A 17 4.13 -15.55 2.22
CA LYS A 17 4.96 -16.09 1.11
C LYS A 17 5.12 -15.09 -0.04
N LEU A 18 4.07 -14.31 -0.30
CA LEU A 18 4.09 -13.26 -1.31
C LEU A 18 5.11 -12.17 -1.00
N TYR A 19 5.32 -11.84 0.28
CA TYR A 19 6.33 -10.86 0.69
C TYR A 19 7.75 -11.37 0.49
N HIS A 20 8.02 -12.62 0.83
CA HIS A 20 9.31 -13.26 0.51
C HIS A 20 9.58 -13.22 -0.99
N ARG A 21 8.57 -13.52 -1.82
CA ARG A 21 8.71 -13.45 -3.27
C ARG A 21 9.00 -12.03 -3.76
N LEU A 22 8.32 -11.00 -3.24
CA LEU A 22 8.63 -9.60 -3.56
C LEU A 22 10.09 -9.25 -3.22
N TYR A 23 10.57 -9.70 -2.06
CA TYR A 23 11.96 -9.49 -1.64
C TYR A 23 12.95 -10.19 -2.59
N GLU A 24 12.72 -11.47 -2.90
CA GLU A 24 13.57 -12.26 -3.80
C GLU A 24 13.61 -11.71 -5.23
N ASP A 25 12.51 -11.18 -5.72
CA ASP A 25 12.36 -10.56 -7.03
C ASP A 25 12.90 -9.10 -7.07
N GLY A 26 13.40 -8.56 -5.94
CA GLY A 26 13.93 -7.20 -5.82
C GLY A 26 12.87 -6.10 -5.88
N MET A 27 11.59 -6.46 -5.65
CA MET A 27 10.48 -5.51 -5.72
C MET A 27 10.42 -4.52 -4.55
N LEU A 28 11.21 -4.74 -3.49
CA LEU A 28 11.30 -3.84 -2.34
C LEU A 28 12.49 -2.87 -2.45
N ASP A 29 13.41 -3.10 -3.40
CA ASP A 29 14.64 -2.28 -3.57
C ASP A 29 14.33 -0.97 -4.31
N VAL A 30 14.05 0.07 -3.53
CA VAL A 30 13.81 1.44 -4.04
C VAL A 30 15.08 2.29 -4.06
N ARG A 31 16.20 1.83 -3.52
CA ARG A 31 17.52 2.52 -3.49
C ARG A 31 17.44 3.96 -3.01
N TRP A 32 16.58 4.23 -2.00
CA TRP A 32 16.25 5.59 -1.54
C TRP A 32 17.43 6.36 -0.94
N GLN A 33 18.47 5.69 -0.49
CA GLN A 33 19.62 6.30 0.22
C GLN A 33 20.53 7.16 -0.67
N LYS A 34 20.27 7.29 -1.97
CA LYS A 34 21.09 8.11 -2.87
C LYS A 34 20.61 9.56 -2.87
N GLU A 35 21.53 10.51 -2.60
CA GLU A 35 21.26 11.96 -2.58
C GLU A 35 20.60 12.51 -3.85
N ILE A 36 20.87 11.89 -5.00
CA ILE A 36 20.38 12.28 -6.33
C ILE A 36 19.37 11.27 -6.88
N TRP A 37 18.49 10.79 -6.00
CA TRP A 37 17.54 9.71 -6.31
C TRP A 37 16.64 10.04 -7.52
N TRP A 38 16.10 11.26 -7.57
CA TRP A 38 15.22 11.69 -8.66
C TRP A 38 15.90 11.79 -10.01
N GLU A 39 17.18 12.15 -10.04
CA GLU A 39 17.97 12.38 -11.25
C GLU A 39 18.57 11.08 -11.80
N GLU A 40 19.05 10.19 -10.94
CA GLU A 40 19.79 9.00 -11.37
C GLU A 40 19.03 7.69 -11.14
N VAL A 41 18.36 7.54 -10.00
CA VAL A 41 17.74 6.26 -9.63
C VAL A 41 16.33 6.12 -10.20
N PHE A 42 15.49 7.12 -10.02
CA PHE A 42 14.11 7.08 -10.49
C PHE A 42 13.97 6.82 -12.00
N PRO A 43 14.76 7.42 -12.90
CA PRO A 43 14.71 7.13 -14.35
C PRO A 43 14.99 5.67 -14.70
N GLU A 44 15.79 4.97 -13.88
CA GLU A 44 16.06 3.53 -14.06
C GLU A 44 14.95 2.68 -13.45
N LEU A 45 14.50 3.02 -12.23
CA LEU A 45 13.43 2.28 -11.56
C LEU A 45 12.11 2.33 -12.31
N LYS A 46 11.75 3.46 -12.95
CA LYS A 46 10.50 3.56 -13.69
C LYS A 46 10.40 2.62 -14.91
N LYS A 47 11.52 2.11 -15.40
CA LYS A 47 11.55 1.09 -16.47
C LYS A 47 11.16 -0.28 -15.96
N ASN A 48 11.48 -0.59 -14.70
CA ASN A 48 11.11 -1.81 -13.99
C ASN A 48 10.68 -1.43 -12.56
N PRO A 49 9.50 -0.81 -12.41
CA PRO A 49 9.12 -0.22 -11.14
C PRO A 49 8.99 -1.29 -10.05
N PRO A 50 9.68 -1.09 -8.90
CA PRO A 50 9.45 -1.87 -7.70
C PRO A 50 8.05 -1.61 -7.12
N LEU A 51 7.75 -2.26 -6.00
CA LEU A 51 6.44 -2.24 -5.37
C LEU A 51 5.91 -0.81 -5.22
N LEU A 52 4.82 -0.52 -5.93
CA LEU A 52 4.06 0.73 -5.89
C LEU A 52 4.91 2.02 -6.00
N LEU A 53 6.04 1.97 -6.74
CA LEU A 53 6.98 3.10 -6.94
C LEU A 53 6.31 4.44 -7.25
N PHE A 54 5.22 4.43 -7.99
CA PHE A 54 4.53 5.66 -8.42
C PHE A 54 3.43 6.09 -7.46
N ARG A 55 3.13 5.31 -6.42
CA ARG A 55 2.15 5.70 -5.40
C ARG A 55 2.72 6.87 -4.60
N ASP A 56 1.93 7.94 -4.53
CA ASP A 56 2.34 9.15 -3.84
C ASP A 56 2.75 8.85 -2.40
N GLN A 57 3.97 9.30 -2.03
CA GLN A 57 4.53 9.18 -0.69
C GLN A 57 4.67 7.74 -0.14
N PHE A 58 4.46 6.71 -0.96
CA PHE A 58 4.69 5.33 -0.57
C PHE A 58 6.16 4.94 -0.78
N MET A 59 6.78 4.36 0.24
CA MET A 59 8.15 3.87 0.20
C MET A 59 8.24 2.50 0.88
N ALA A 60 8.59 1.47 0.11
CA ALA A 60 8.86 0.15 0.69
C ALA A 60 10.08 0.20 1.60
N LEU A 61 10.01 -0.45 2.75
CA LEU A 61 11.13 -0.61 3.67
C LEU A 61 11.95 -1.84 3.27
N ASP A 62 13.22 -1.65 2.96
CA ASP A 62 14.16 -2.71 2.59
C ASP A 62 15.30 -2.87 3.61
N ASP A 63 15.43 -1.94 4.55
CA ASP A 63 16.41 -1.99 5.64
C ASP A 63 15.88 -2.78 6.85
N ALA A 64 16.51 -3.92 7.11
CA ALA A 64 16.14 -4.78 8.24
C ALA A 64 16.36 -4.10 9.61
N GLU A 65 17.35 -3.23 9.76
CA GLU A 65 17.61 -2.51 11.00
C GLU A 65 16.51 -1.47 11.26
N GLU A 66 16.07 -0.77 10.22
CA GLU A 66 14.95 0.18 10.31
C GLU A 66 13.66 -0.55 10.72
N ILE A 67 13.34 -1.68 10.09
CA ILE A 67 12.16 -2.49 10.45
C ILE A 67 12.21 -2.93 11.92
N VAL A 68 13.37 -3.41 12.39
CA VAL A 68 13.56 -3.82 13.78
C VAL A 68 13.35 -2.64 14.74
N ASN A 69 13.92 -1.49 14.45
CA ASN A 69 13.76 -0.29 15.27
C ASN A 69 12.29 0.13 15.39
N LEU A 70 11.55 0.12 14.29
CA LEU A 70 10.12 0.44 14.29
C LEU A 70 9.30 -0.59 15.11
N ILE A 71 9.60 -1.90 15.01
CA ILE A 71 8.93 -2.91 15.83
C ILE A 71 9.18 -2.67 17.33
N GLU A 72 10.40 -2.32 17.71
CA GLU A 72 10.71 -2.03 19.12
C GLU A 72 10.06 -0.72 19.61
N ASP A 73 9.92 0.29 18.74
CA ASP A 73 9.19 1.52 19.06
C ASP A 73 7.70 1.26 19.31
N TYR A 74 7.06 0.41 18.51
CA TYR A 74 5.68 -0.01 18.76
C TYR A 74 5.50 -0.65 20.14
N LYS A 75 6.45 -1.47 20.58
CA LYS A 75 6.40 -2.13 21.89
C LYS A 75 6.69 -1.20 23.04
N SER A 76 7.69 -0.33 22.88
CA SER A 76 8.25 0.45 24.01
C SER A 76 7.64 1.83 24.16
N GLN A 77 7.35 2.50 23.05
CA GLN A 77 6.92 3.90 23.07
C GLN A 77 5.41 4.05 22.81
N ARG A 78 4.87 3.28 21.86
CA ARG A 78 3.45 3.36 21.52
C ARG A 78 2.56 2.39 22.30
N GLY A 79 3.16 1.47 23.05
CA GLY A 79 2.43 0.59 23.96
C GLY A 79 1.45 -0.35 23.27
N ILE A 80 1.87 -0.99 22.17
CA ILE A 80 1.03 -2.02 21.54
C ILE A 80 0.72 -3.16 22.52
N LYS A 81 -0.49 -3.66 22.55
CA LYS A 81 -0.90 -4.78 23.40
C LYS A 81 -0.07 -6.03 23.08
N ALA A 82 0.30 -6.79 24.12
CA ALA A 82 1.22 -7.94 24.00
C ALA A 82 0.73 -9.06 23.07
N GLU A 83 -0.59 -9.17 22.90
CA GLU A 83 -1.24 -10.11 21.98
C GLU A 83 -1.10 -9.72 20.51
N TYR A 84 -0.64 -8.51 20.21
CA TYR A 84 -0.49 -8.00 18.85
C TYR A 84 0.96 -7.80 18.46
N LEU A 85 1.21 -7.86 17.14
CA LEU A 85 2.48 -7.50 16.55
C LEU A 85 2.25 -6.72 15.27
N LEU A 86 2.78 -5.50 15.21
CA LEU A 86 2.89 -4.71 13.99
C LEU A 86 4.29 -4.90 13.40
N VAL A 87 4.35 -5.25 12.12
CA VAL A 87 5.61 -5.40 11.38
C VAL A 87 5.55 -4.46 10.18
N PRO A 88 6.21 -3.32 10.23
CA PRO A 88 6.19 -2.35 9.15
C PRO A 88 6.90 -2.92 7.91
N PHE A 89 6.38 -2.61 6.73
CA PHE A 89 6.98 -2.98 5.45
C PHE A 89 7.00 -1.84 4.43
N ALA A 90 6.33 -0.74 4.75
CA ALA A 90 6.39 0.50 3.98
C ALA A 90 6.11 1.70 4.87
N SER A 91 6.63 2.85 4.45
CA SER A 91 6.36 4.16 5.03
C SER A 91 5.51 4.99 4.08
N GLU A 92 4.60 5.78 4.63
CA GLU A 92 3.86 6.83 3.96
C GLU A 92 4.00 8.13 4.77
N CYS A 93 3.69 9.29 4.15
CA CYS A 93 3.89 10.62 4.76
C CYS A 93 3.32 10.76 6.18
N GLU A 94 2.23 10.07 6.48
CA GLU A 94 1.46 10.24 7.71
C GLU A 94 1.42 8.96 8.58
N GLY A 95 2.23 7.94 8.24
CA GLY A 95 2.24 6.68 9.00
C GLY A 95 2.99 5.54 8.33
N GLU A 96 3.09 4.43 9.02
CA GLU A 96 3.62 3.18 8.48
C GLU A 96 2.51 2.26 8.01
N VAL A 97 2.84 1.48 6.96
CA VAL A 97 2.03 0.37 6.48
C VAL A 97 2.61 -0.92 7.04
N CYS A 98 1.82 -1.64 7.82
CA CYS A 98 2.27 -2.77 8.61
C CYS A 98 1.48 -4.05 8.30
N PHE A 99 2.15 -5.20 8.45
CA PHE A 99 1.48 -6.45 8.72
C PHE A 99 1.03 -6.46 10.17
N PHE A 100 -0.25 -6.70 10.40
CA PHE A 100 -0.82 -6.88 11.73
C PHE A 100 -1.04 -8.36 12.02
N TYR A 101 -0.44 -8.84 13.11
CA TYR A 101 -0.59 -10.21 13.60
C TYR A 101 -1.33 -10.22 14.94
N ASP A 102 -2.37 -11.03 15.04
CA ASP A 102 -3.02 -11.42 16.29
C ASP A 102 -2.36 -12.71 16.79
N ARG A 103 -1.56 -12.61 17.84
CA ARG A 103 -0.81 -13.75 18.40
C ARG A 103 -1.70 -14.77 19.10
N GLU A 104 -2.92 -14.40 19.44
CA GLU A 104 -3.93 -15.34 19.96
C GLU A 104 -4.56 -16.19 18.85
N LYS A 105 -4.37 -15.77 17.58
CA LYS A 105 -4.89 -16.44 16.37
C LYS A 105 -3.79 -16.65 15.34
N PRO A 106 -2.75 -17.43 15.70
CA PRO A 106 -1.54 -17.58 14.86
C PRO A 106 -1.82 -18.26 13.51
N GLU A 107 -2.96 -18.92 13.35
CA GLU A 107 -3.39 -19.54 12.09
C GLU A 107 -4.00 -18.52 11.09
N GLN A 108 -4.37 -17.34 11.57
CA GLN A 108 -4.91 -16.30 10.68
C GLN A 108 -3.76 -15.59 9.95
N PRO A 109 -3.89 -15.39 8.64
CA PRO A 109 -2.92 -14.57 7.92
C PRO A 109 -2.98 -13.12 8.42
N PRO A 110 -1.85 -12.39 8.39
CA PRO A 110 -1.84 -10.99 8.79
C PRO A 110 -2.70 -10.15 7.83
N VAL A 111 -3.44 -9.21 8.38
CA VAL A 111 -4.06 -8.13 7.63
C VAL A 111 -3.08 -6.97 7.45
N ILE A 112 -3.37 -6.08 6.51
CA ILE A 112 -2.56 -4.87 6.31
C ILE A 112 -3.25 -3.71 6.99
N VAL A 113 -2.51 -3.01 7.84
CA VAL A 113 -2.98 -1.82 8.55
C VAL A 113 -2.10 -0.62 8.19
N LYS A 114 -2.67 0.58 8.24
CA LYS A 114 -1.95 1.84 8.29
C LYS A 114 -2.00 2.36 9.71
N ASP A 115 -0.83 2.54 10.31
CA ASP A 115 -0.65 3.20 11.59
C ASP A 115 -0.37 4.68 11.35
N TRP A 116 -1.24 5.55 11.84
CA TRP A 116 -1.15 6.99 11.67
C TRP A 116 -0.34 7.61 12.81
N TYR A 117 0.66 8.44 12.49
CA TYR A 117 1.53 9.05 13.50
C TYR A 117 0.79 9.89 14.57
N ASP A 118 -0.29 10.55 14.17
CA ASP A 118 -1.03 11.49 15.03
C ASP A 118 -2.26 10.86 15.71
N PHE A 119 -2.50 9.55 15.53
CA PHE A 119 -3.67 8.87 16.08
C PHE A 119 -3.26 7.63 16.88
N ASP A 120 -4.00 7.35 17.95
CA ASP A 120 -3.81 6.14 18.77
C ASP A 120 -4.52 4.90 18.16
N ALA A 121 -4.87 4.96 16.88
CA ALA A 121 -5.57 3.90 16.17
C ALA A 121 -4.90 3.60 14.83
N ALA A 122 -4.87 2.32 14.46
CA ALA A 122 -4.46 1.88 13.13
C ALA A 122 -5.69 1.47 12.31
N GLU A 123 -5.68 1.81 11.04
CA GLU A 123 -6.76 1.50 10.10
C GLU A 123 -6.43 0.23 9.31
N ILE A 124 -7.35 -0.75 9.24
CA ILE A 124 -7.21 -1.89 8.33
C ILE A 124 -7.46 -1.40 6.91
N ILE A 125 -6.46 -1.53 6.05
CA ILE A 125 -6.53 -1.07 4.65
C ILE A 125 -6.62 -2.22 3.65
N ALA A 126 -6.23 -3.45 4.04
CA ALA A 126 -6.41 -4.63 3.21
C ALA A 126 -6.41 -5.92 4.04
N ASP A 127 -7.17 -6.94 3.59
CA ASP A 127 -7.23 -8.26 4.24
C ASP A 127 -5.93 -9.06 4.10
N ASN A 128 -5.11 -8.74 3.09
CA ASN A 128 -3.85 -9.40 2.81
C ASN A 128 -2.99 -8.56 1.84
N LEU A 129 -1.72 -8.95 1.68
CA LEU A 129 -0.76 -8.25 0.84
C LEU A 129 -1.16 -8.20 -0.65
N GLN A 130 -1.77 -9.25 -1.20
CA GLN A 130 -2.21 -9.27 -2.59
C GLN A 130 -3.31 -8.24 -2.85
N ASN A 131 -4.30 -8.15 -1.94
CA ASN A 131 -5.36 -7.14 -2.03
C ASN A 131 -4.82 -5.72 -1.82
N PHE A 132 -3.82 -5.56 -0.95
CA PHE A 132 -3.11 -4.28 -0.78
C PHE A 132 -2.41 -3.83 -2.09
N ILE A 133 -1.71 -4.74 -2.77
CA ILE A 133 -1.08 -4.43 -4.06
C ILE A 133 -2.15 -4.04 -5.10
N PHE A 134 -3.23 -4.81 -5.18
CA PHE A 134 -4.34 -4.51 -6.09
C PHE A 134 -4.97 -3.15 -5.80
N TYR A 135 -5.23 -2.84 -4.52
CA TYR A 135 -5.72 -1.54 -4.08
C TYR A 135 -4.78 -0.40 -4.51
N GLY A 136 -3.48 -0.53 -4.23
CA GLY A 136 -2.49 0.48 -4.61
C GLY A 136 -2.43 0.73 -6.13
N LEU A 137 -2.58 -0.33 -6.94
CA LEU A 137 -2.61 -0.21 -8.40
C LEU A 137 -3.88 0.51 -8.91
N LEU A 138 -5.03 0.32 -8.26
CA LEU A 138 -6.24 1.09 -8.57
C LEU A 138 -6.09 2.55 -8.17
N GLU A 139 -5.53 2.81 -6.99
CA GLU A 139 -5.32 4.16 -6.47
C GLU A 139 -4.42 5.00 -7.37
N LEU A 140 -3.35 4.42 -7.93
CA LEU A 140 -2.45 5.09 -8.88
C LEU A 140 -3.17 5.75 -10.07
N VAL A 141 -4.29 5.20 -10.50
CA VAL A 141 -5.00 5.63 -11.71
C VAL A 141 -6.41 6.15 -11.46
N HIS A 142 -6.86 6.09 -10.20
CA HIS A 142 -8.14 6.65 -9.76
C HIS A 142 -8.05 8.15 -9.53
N THR A 143 -6.91 8.65 -9.03
CA THR A 143 -6.71 10.07 -8.75
C THR A 143 -5.34 10.51 -9.21
N ILE A 144 -5.29 11.14 -10.38
CA ILE A 144 -4.04 11.61 -10.98
C ILE A 144 -3.93 13.11 -10.80
N TYR A 145 -3.08 13.55 -9.88
CA TYR A 145 -2.74 14.94 -9.69
C TYR A 145 -1.64 15.40 -10.65
N PRO A 146 -1.56 16.69 -11.00
CA PRO A 146 -0.58 17.22 -11.95
C PRO A 146 0.89 16.93 -11.60
N ASN A 147 1.20 16.70 -10.34
CA ASN A 147 2.58 16.52 -9.86
C ASN A 147 2.88 15.08 -9.41
N THR A 148 2.01 14.12 -9.69
CA THR A 148 2.27 12.72 -9.30
C THR A 148 3.41 12.11 -10.12
N PRO A 149 4.26 11.26 -9.51
CA PRO A 149 5.40 10.64 -10.19
C PRO A 149 5.02 9.86 -11.45
N ILE A 150 3.79 9.30 -11.50
CA ILE A 150 3.29 8.55 -12.66
C ILE A 150 3.18 9.40 -13.94
N LEU A 151 3.11 10.72 -13.82
CA LEU A 151 3.09 11.66 -14.95
C LEU A 151 4.50 12.08 -15.41
N LEU A 152 5.56 11.66 -14.72
CA LEU A 152 6.94 11.99 -15.11
C LEU A 152 7.37 11.17 -16.33
N GLY A 153 7.27 11.76 -17.50
CA GLY A 153 7.52 11.13 -18.81
C GLY A 153 6.23 10.73 -19.51
N ASP A 154 6.21 9.54 -20.13
CA ASP A 154 5.00 9.03 -20.78
C ASP A 154 4.16 8.22 -19.78
N PHE A 155 2.96 8.72 -19.51
CA PHE A 155 2.01 8.07 -18.61
C PHE A 155 1.67 6.64 -19.01
N TYR A 156 1.44 6.39 -20.31
CA TYR A 156 1.04 5.06 -20.79
C TYR A 156 2.20 4.06 -20.76
N GLU A 157 3.43 4.53 -20.99
CA GLU A 157 4.63 3.72 -20.77
C GLU A 157 4.79 3.36 -19.29
N ASN A 158 4.60 4.34 -18.39
CA ASN A 158 4.70 4.12 -16.95
C ASN A 158 3.69 3.08 -16.45
N ILE A 159 2.40 3.19 -16.81
CA ILE A 159 1.39 2.19 -16.40
C ILE A 159 1.60 0.82 -17.03
N ALA A 160 2.12 0.75 -18.27
CA ALA A 160 2.47 -0.52 -18.89
C ALA A 160 3.64 -1.20 -18.15
N ASN A 161 4.65 -0.43 -17.72
CA ASN A 161 5.77 -0.93 -16.93
C ASN A 161 5.29 -1.42 -15.56
N ILE A 162 4.41 -0.67 -14.88
CA ILE A 162 3.80 -1.08 -13.61
C ILE A 162 3.03 -2.40 -13.79
N TYR A 163 2.15 -2.47 -14.78
CA TYR A 163 1.41 -3.71 -15.03
C TYR A 163 2.34 -4.89 -15.23
N ARG A 164 3.37 -4.73 -16.05
CA ARG A 164 4.35 -5.79 -16.35
C ARG A 164 5.06 -6.31 -15.10
N THR A 165 5.43 -5.44 -14.15
CA THR A 165 6.17 -5.83 -12.94
C THR A 165 5.24 -6.32 -11.84
N HIS A 166 3.99 -5.87 -11.75
CA HIS A 166 3.10 -6.15 -10.63
C HIS A 166 2.08 -7.28 -10.88
N HIS A 167 1.68 -7.52 -12.15
CA HIS A 167 0.68 -8.56 -12.44
C HIS A 167 1.04 -9.95 -11.90
N PRO A 168 2.34 -10.37 -11.77
CA PRO A 168 2.66 -11.68 -11.22
C PRO A 168 2.28 -11.87 -9.74
N TYR A 169 2.02 -10.78 -9.01
CA TYR A 169 1.67 -10.77 -7.59
C TYR A 169 0.17 -10.66 -7.33
N LEU A 170 -0.63 -10.62 -8.38
CA LEU A 170 -2.09 -10.56 -8.34
C LEU A 170 -2.71 -11.93 -8.64
N SER A 171 -3.99 -12.11 -8.32
CA SER A 171 -4.77 -13.20 -8.89
C SER A 171 -4.99 -12.97 -10.40
N GLU A 172 -5.32 -14.04 -11.15
CA GLU A 172 -5.63 -13.92 -12.57
C GLU A 172 -6.77 -12.92 -12.82
N GLU A 173 -7.80 -12.94 -11.97
CA GLU A 173 -8.94 -12.03 -12.09
C GLU A 173 -8.54 -10.58 -11.80
N GLN A 174 -7.78 -10.32 -10.74
CA GLN A 174 -7.27 -8.98 -10.41
C GLN A 174 -6.34 -8.46 -11.51
N ALA A 175 -5.43 -9.29 -12.00
CA ALA A 175 -4.52 -8.92 -13.09
C ALA A 175 -5.29 -8.56 -14.38
N GLN A 176 -6.35 -9.29 -14.70
CA GLN A 176 -7.19 -8.98 -15.86
C GLN A 176 -7.92 -7.63 -15.69
N VAL A 177 -8.47 -7.36 -14.50
CA VAL A 177 -9.12 -6.08 -14.18
C VAL A 177 -8.15 -4.90 -14.34
N ILE A 178 -6.95 -5.00 -13.76
CA ILE A 178 -5.92 -3.94 -13.88
C ILE A 178 -5.53 -3.75 -15.35
N LYS A 179 -5.35 -4.84 -16.11
CA LYS A 179 -5.04 -4.77 -17.54
C LYS A 179 -6.11 -4.02 -18.33
N GLU A 180 -7.37 -4.29 -18.07
CA GLU A 180 -8.49 -3.61 -18.75
C GLU A 180 -8.53 -2.11 -18.42
N ILE A 181 -8.33 -1.75 -17.15
CA ILE A 181 -8.29 -0.36 -16.70
C ILE A 181 -7.10 0.38 -17.32
N TYR A 182 -5.90 -0.20 -17.27
CA TYR A 182 -4.67 0.42 -17.76
C TYR A 182 -4.62 0.59 -19.29
N ASN A 183 -5.46 -0.11 -20.03
CA ASN A 183 -5.64 0.07 -21.47
C ASN A 183 -6.65 1.19 -21.83
N ARG A 184 -7.26 1.85 -20.85
CA ARG A 184 -8.22 2.94 -21.10
C ARG A 184 -7.51 4.24 -21.40
N LYS A 185 -8.27 5.18 -21.96
CA LYS A 185 -7.84 6.57 -22.09
C LYS A 185 -8.18 7.36 -20.83
N LEU A 186 -7.30 8.28 -20.46
CA LEU A 186 -7.57 9.26 -19.42
C LEU A 186 -8.86 10.03 -19.70
N LYS A 187 -9.67 10.23 -18.69
CA LYS A 187 -10.91 10.98 -18.73
C LYS A 187 -10.96 11.98 -17.60
N ASN A 188 -11.67 13.08 -17.82
CA ASN A 188 -12.03 14.00 -16.76
C ASN A 188 -13.37 13.56 -16.17
N PHE A 189 -13.41 13.44 -14.86
CA PHE A 189 -14.61 13.11 -14.10
C PHE A 189 -15.05 14.33 -13.29
N PRO A 190 -16.36 14.64 -13.26
CA PRO A 190 -16.87 15.71 -12.42
C PRO A 190 -16.76 15.33 -10.96
N CYS A 191 -16.42 16.30 -10.11
CA CYS A 191 -16.52 16.12 -8.66
C CYS A 191 -17.99 15.86 -8.29
N SER A 192 -18.27 14.72 -7.71
CA SER A 192 -19.62 14.41 -7.25
C SER A 192 -19.88 15.13 -5.92
N ALA A 193 -20.77 16.13 -5.97
CA ALA A 193 -21.17 16.92 -4.80
C ALA A 193 -22.00 16.13 -3.76
N ASN A 194 -22.46 14.91 -4.10
CA ASN A 194 -23.35 14.10 -3.27
C ASN A 194 -22.59 12.89 -2.69
N LYS A 195 -21.71 13.15 -1.72
CA LYS A 195 -21.04 12.07 -1.01
C LYS A 195 -21.29 12.18 0.49
N GLU A 196 -22.49 11.82 0.87
CA GLU A 196 -22.72 11.31 2.20
C GLU A 196 -22.29 9.83 2.25
N GLU A 197 -21.44 9.53 3.24
CA GLU A 197 -21.33 8.22 3.83
C GLU A 197 -20.52 7.12 3.13
N ASN A 198 -19.21 7.31 3.07
CA ASN A 198 -18.32 6.18 3.31
C ASN A 198 -17.14 6.70 4.13
N ARG A 199 -17.02 6.32 5.41
CA ARG A 199 -15.94 6.80 6.30
C ARG A 199 -14.55 6.49 5.76
N ARG A 200 -14.38 5.41 4.99
CA ARG A 200 -13.17 5.10 4.22
C ARG A 200 -12.88 6.10 3.11
N SER A 201 -13.91 6.69 2.56
CA SER A 201 -13.77 7.66 1.49
C SER A 201 -13.59 9.08 2.01
N SER A 202 -13.68 9.35 3.33
CA SER A 202 -13.60 10.69 3.85
C SER A 202 -12.25 11.36 3.56
N TYR A 203 -11.15 10.63 3.65
CA TYR A 203 -9.83 11.11 3.26
C TYR A 203 -9.69 11.26 1.73
N LEU A 204 -10.10 10.26 0.96
CA LEU A 204 -10.08 10.30 -0.51
C LEU A 204 -11.12 11.28 -1.06
N ILE A 205 -12.31 11.40 -0.45
CA ILE A 205 -13.37 12.33 -0.86
C ILE A 205 -13.04 13.77 -0.51
N ALA A 206 -12.40 14.03 0.63
CA ALA A 206 -11.89 15.36 0.96
C ALA A 206 -10.87 15.86 -0.07
N LYS A 207 -10.23 14.94 -0.79
CA LYS A 207 -9.27 15.20 -1.85
C LYS A 207 -9.92 15.75 -3.15
N HIS A 208 -11.18 15.39 -3.45
CA HIS A 208 -11.85 15.77 -4.71
C HIS A 208 -12.85 16.94 -4.50
N ARG A 209 -12.33 18.14 -4.32
CA ARG A 209 -13.14 19.36 -4.35
C ARG A 209 -13.33 19.95 -5.75
N SER A 210 -12.74 19.33 -6.79
CA SER A 210 -12.78 19.76 -8.18
C SER A 210 -12.83 18.56 -9.11
N ASP A 211 -13.12 18.78 -10.38
CA ASP A 211 -13.00 17.78 -11.43
C ASP A 211 -11.60 17.18 -11.43
N TYR A 212 -11.49 15.87 -11.66
CA TYR A 212 -10.24 15.11 -11.60
C TYR A 212 -10.03 14.27 -12.86
N THR A 213 -8.77 13.97 -13.16
CA THR A 213 -8.38 13.12 -14.28
C THR A 213 -8.05 11.72 -13.77
N ALA A 214 -8.62 10.68 -14.40
CA ALA A 214 -8.44 9.29 -13.99
C ALA A 214 -8.69 8.30 -15.15
N LEU A 215 -8.42 7.01 -14.92
CA LEU A 215 -8.82 5.91 -15.80
C LEU A 215 -10.16 5.27 -15.40
N LEU A 216 -10.64 5.53 -14.16
CA LEU A 216 -11.90 5.00 -13.63
C LEU A 216 -12.59 6.06 -12.78
N SER A 217 -13.93 5.96 -12.68
CA SER A 217 -14.72 6.83 -11.81
C SER A 217 -14.64 6.42 -10.36
N ASP A 218 -15.07 7.30 -9.45
CA ASP A 218 -15.23 6.98 -8.02
C ASP A 218 -16.13 5.75 -7.81
N GLU A 219 -17.29 5.69 -8.49
CA GLU A 219 -18.24 4.58 -8.37
C GLU A 219 -17.57 3.25 -8.74
N GLU A 220 -16.91 3.20 -9.89
CA GLU A 220 -16.21 2.00 -10.34
C GLU A 220 -15.06 1.62 -9.40
N TYR A 221 -14.30 2.60 -8.89
CA TYR A 221 -13.24 2.38 -7.92
C TYR A 221 -13.76 1.72 -6.64
N PHE A 222 -14.82 2.26 -6.04
CA PHE A 222 -15.41 1.70 -4.82
C PHE A 222 -16.06 0.34 -5.04
N ASP A 223 -16.69 0.11 -6.18
CA ASP A 223 -17.25 -1.20 -6.54
C ASP A 223 -16.15 -2.27 -6.61
N LEU A 224 -15.01 -1.92 -7.21
CA LEU A 224 -13.85 -2.82 -7.27
C LEU A 224 -13.23 -3.07 -5.89
N LEU A 225 -13.13 -2.04 -5.05
CA LEU A 225 -12.66 -2.20 -3.68
C LEU A 225 -13.59 -3.13 -2.89
N ASN A 226 -14.90 -2.90 -2.92
CA ASN A 226 -15.86 -3.74 -2.22
C ASN A 226 -15.84 -5.19 -2.69
N LYS A 227 -15.54 -5.43 -3.96
CA LYS A 227 -15.46 -6.77 -4.53
C LYS A 227 -14.18 -7.51 -4.15
N TYR A 228 -13.01 -6.85 -4.21
CA TYR A 228 -11.70 -7.51 -4.11
C TYR A 228 -10.96 -7.24 -2.80
N ASN A 229 -11.39 -6.26 -2.05
CA ASN A 229 -10.86 -5.91 -0.75
C ASN A 229 -12.01 -5.52 0.18
N PRO A 230 -12.94 -6.46 0.46
CA PRO A 230 -14.07 -6.21 1.35
C PRO A 230 -13.57 -6.11 2.77
N ILE A 231 -13.09 -4.93 3.17
CA ILE A 231 -12.71 -4.72 4.55
C ILE A 231 -14.00 -4.63 5.38
N SER A 232 -14.06 -5.37 6.45
CA SER A 232 -15.16 -5.30 7.42
C SER A 232 -15.35 -3.87 7.93
N THR A 233 -16.56 -3.53 8.25
CA THR A 233 -17.05 -2.20 8.61
C THR A 233 -16.27 -1.51 9.75
N PRO A 234 -16.49 -0.20 10.01
CA PRO A 234 -15.81 0.61 11.04
C PRO A 234 -15.88 0.10 12.49
N GLU A 235 -16.60 -0.97 12.77
CA GLU A 235 -16.56 -1.66 14.06
C GLU A 235 -15.25 -2.40 14.32
N ASP A 236 -14.38 -2.51 13.30
CA ASP A 236 -13.04 -3.10 13.38
C ASP A 236 -11.92 -2.07 13.61
N ASP A 237 -12.23 -0.81 13.99
CA ASP A 237 -11.28 0.12 14.57
C ASP A 237 -10.83 -0.46 15.93
N ARG A 238 -9.95 -1.44 15.86
CA ARG A 238 -9.41 -2.09 17.05
C ARG A 238 -8.48 -1.13 17.74
N GLU A 239 -8.70 -0.92 19.03
CA GLU A 239 -7.71 -0.31 19.88
C GLU A 239 -6.50 -1.26 19.99
N PHE A 240 -5.50 -1.05 19.14
CA PHE A 240 -4.26 -1.84 19.16
C PHE A 240 -3.32 -1.45 20.30
N PHE A 241 -3.48 -0.25 20.81
CA PHE A 241 -2.59 0.33 21.80
C PHE A 241 -3.20 0.27 23.21
N ILE A 242 -2.32 0.24 24.20
CA ILE A 242 -2.71 0.38 25.61
C ILE A 242 -2.95 1.87 25.83
N SER A 243 -4.18 2.26 26.18
CA SER A 243 -4.52 3.62 26.60
C SER A 243 -3.90 3.97 27.95
#